data_51a059ce0c1a227cfec33eb00b1f52c2
#
_entry.id   51a059ce0c1a227cfec33eb00b1f52c2
#
_cell.length_a   1.000
_cell.length_b   1.000
_cell.length_c   1.000
_cell.angle_alpha   90.00
_cell.angle_beta   90.00
_cell.angle_gamma   90.00
#
_symmetry.space_group_name_H-M   'P 1'
#
loop_
_entity.id
_entity.type
_entity.pdbx_description
1 polymer ?
#
loop_
_entity_poly.entity_id
_entity_poly.type
_entity_poly.pdbx_seq_one_letter_code
_entity_poly.pdbx_strand_id
1 'polypeptide(L)'
;MKNYKKLLSLLAFFIFTLPLFCHPHLFFTSTEEFVFEDNTLQGAWVEWTFDSYFSADIDFYYDWDDNNYYDALEQKEIYNNAFLNLENFYYFIFIREGNDRTNPKKVHNFSARQENGLLTYRFYIDLSHYFGNELYFAVYDYTFFCNIQYPENSITFDYINSDVKATYEIKQNKDYPVYYDPWGSSTDNTIYYEWKKGLEVYYPKEIHI
;
A
#
# COMPACT_ATOMS: atom_id res chain seq x y z
N MET A 1 -45.42 -5.67 29.76
CA MET A 1 -45.03 -6.31 28.48
C MET A 1 -45.05 -5.40 27.25
N LYS A 2 -45.73 -4.26 27.21
CA LYS A 2 -45.78 -3.37 26.02
C LYS A 2 -44.56 -2.44 25.87
N ASN A 3 -43.86 -2.10 26.94
CA ASN A 3 -42.80 -1.08 26.93
C ASN A 3 -41.42 -1.61 26.46
N TYR A 4 -41.09 -2.90 26.66
CA TYR A 4 -39.83 -3.47 26.19
C TYR A 4 -39.80 -3.65 24.68
N LYS A 5 -40.94 -3.89 24.03
CA LYS A 5 -41.03 -3.96 22.56
C LYS A 5 -40.71 -2.61 21.91
N LYS A 6 -41.16 -1.50 22.53
CA LYS A 6 -40.80 -0.14 22.06
C LYS A 6 -39.32 0.17 22.31
N LEU A 7 -38.77 -0.29 23.45
CA LEU A 7 -37.33 -0.11 23.76
C LEU A 7 -36.43 -0.93 22.80
N LEU A 8 -36.86 -2.18 22.51
CA LEU A 8 -36.14 -3.04 21.54
C LEU A 8 -36.19 -2.45 20.12
N SER A 9 -37.36 -1.89 19.72
CA SER A 9 -37.51 -1.24 18.42
C SER A 9 -36.68 0.03 18.32
N LEU A 10 -36.55 0.80 19.40
CA LEU A 10 -35.69 2.00 19.46
C LEU A 10 -34.21 1.63 19.43
N LEU A 11 -33.83 0.56 20.14
CA LEU A 11 -32.43 0.04 20.12
C LEU A 11 -32.04 -0.52 18.75
N ALA A 12 -32.94 -1.25 18.08
CA ALA A 12 -32.74 -1.74 16.72
C ALA A 12 -32.59 -0.58 15.71
N PHE A 13 -33.37 0.50 15.86
CA PHE A 13 -33.25 1.68 15.00
C PHE A 13 -31.92 2.41 15.20
N PHE A 14 -31.39 2.48 16.43
CA PHE A 14 -30.09 3.09 16.73
C PHE A 14 -28.89 2.29 16.17
N ILE A 15 -29.03 0.97 16.09
CA ILE A 15 -27.95 0.12 15.48
C ILE A 15 -27.89 0.32 13.97
N PHE A 16 -29.00 0.65 13.31
CA PHE A 16 -29.02 0.90 11.85
C PHE A 16 -28.57 2.31 11.45
N THR A 17 -28.29 3.21 12.39
CA THR A 17 -27.87 4.59 12.10
C THR A 17 -26.40 4.85 12.38
N LEU A 18 -25.60 3.81 12.69
CA LEU A 18 -24.15 3.98 12.77
C LEU A 18 -23.61 4.20 11.35
N PRO A 19 -22.90 5.30 11.10
CA PRO A 19 -22.27 5.51 9.82
C PRO A 19 -21.24 4.40 9.59
N LEU A 20 -21.45 3.59 8.58
CA LEU A 20 -20.48 2.62 8.09
C LEU A 20 -19.59 3.38 7.11
N PHE A 21 -18.44 3.88 7.57
CA PHE A 21 -17.42 4.39 6.67
C PHE A 21 -17.01 3.26 5.73
N CYS A 22 -16.95 3.56 4.44
CA CYS A 22 -16.74 2.56 3.41
C CYS A 22 -15.29 2.54 2.89
N HIS A 23 -14.57 3.66 2.97
CA HIS A 23 -13.14 3.74 2.65
C HIS A 23 -12.29 3.82 3.92
N PRO A 24 -11.11 3.17 3.95
CA PRO A 24 -10.51 2.27 2.95
C PRO A 24 -11.07 0.84 3.00
N HIS A 25 -10.93 0.09 1.90
CA HIS A 25 -11.42 -1.30 1.75
C HIS A 25 -10.32 -2.35 1.91
N LEU A 26 -9.07 -1.99 1.66
CA LEU A 26 -7.92 -2.88 1.71
C LEU A 26 -6.88 -2.30 2.67
N PHE A 27 -6.28 -3.16 3.49
CA PHE A 27 -5.25 -2.77 4.45
C PHE A 27 -4.00 -3.60 4.23
N PHE A 28 -2.84 -2.93 4.15
CA PHE A 28 -1.57 -3.62 4.16
C PHE A 28 -0.45 -2.76 4.76
N THR A 29 0.61 -3.42 5.17
CA THR A 29 1.83 -2.76 5.62
C THR A 29 2.86 -2.79 4.52
N SER A 30 3.68 -1.73 4.43
CA SER A 30 4.81 -1.63 3.51
C SER A 30 6.11 -1.57 4.28
N THR A 31 7.09 -2.33 3.84
CA THR A 31 8.47 -2.27 4.33
C THR A 31 9.42 -2.11 3.16
N GLU A 32 10.45 -1.29 3.32
CA GLU A 32 11.40 -0.94 2.28
C GLU A 32 12.83 -1.20 2.73
N GLU A 33 13.60 -1.89 1.87
CA GLU A 33 15.02 -2.11 2.02
C GLU A 33 15.76 -1.41 0.89
N PHE A 34 16.36 -0.26 1.18
CA PHE A 34 17.12 0.52 0.20
C PHE A 34 18.51 -0.05 0.01
N VAL A 35 18.88 -0.32 -1.24
CA VAL A 35 20.15 -0.96 -1.62
C VAL A 35 21.14 0.08 -2.10
N PHE A 36 22.27 0.16 -1.41
CA PHE A 36 23.42 0.98 -1.81
C PHE A 36 24.57 0.06 -2.27
N GLU A 37 25.05 0.29 -3.48
CA GLU A 37 26.21 -0.40 -4.03
C GLU A 37 27.22 0.64 -4.52
N ASP A 38 28.51 0.44 -4.19
CA ASP A 38 29.59 1.35 -4.56
C ASP A 38 29.30 2.82 -4.23
N ASN A 39 28.72 3.07 -3.04
CA ASN A 39 28.31 4.37 -2.52
C ASN A 39 27.15 5.07 -3.28
N THR A 40 26.44 4.37 -4.12
CA THR A 40 25.27 4.90 -4.85
C THR A 40 24.01 4.11 -4.54
N LEU A 41 22.87 4.80 -4.51
CA LEU A 41 21.58 4.17 -4.38
C LEU A 41 21.27 3.41 -5.69
N GLN A 42 20.97 2.12 -5.57
CA GLN A 42 20.63 1.27 -6.71
C GLN A 42 19.13 1.05 -6.82
N GLY A 43 18.45 0.90 -5.70
CA GLY A 43 17.03 0.60 -5.70
C GLY A 43 16.49 0.32 -4.32
N ALA A 44 15.26 -0.16 -4.30
CA ALA A 44 14.60 -0.58 -3.09
C ALA A 44 13.85 -1.91 -3.31
N TRP A 45 14.02 -2.84 -2.40
CA TRP A 45 13.08 -3.93 -2.23
C TRP A 45 11.89 -3.41 -1.45
N VAL A 46 10.71 -3.68 -1.95
CA VAL A 46 9.43 -3.32 -1.33
C VAL A 46 8.71 -4.61 -0.98
N GLU A 47 8.25 -4.72 0.26
CA GLU A 47 7.38 -5.81 0.68
C GLU A 47 6.06 -5.28 1.20
N TRP A 48 4.95 -5.85 0.71
CA TRP A 48 3.60 -5.56 1.17
C TRP A 48 3.00 -6.78 1.83
N THR A 49 2.67 -6.66 3.10
CA THR A 49 1.96 -7.72 3.82
C THR A 49 0.51 -7.29 4.01
N PHE A 50 -0.38 -8.06 3.43
CA PHE A 50 -1.81 -7.77 3.35
C PHE A 50 -2.58 -8.26 4.58
N ASP A 51 -3.77 -7.69 4.77
CA ASP A 51 -4.70 -8.18 5.78
C ASP A 51 -5.21 -9.60 5.46
N SER A 52 -5.85 -10.22 6.44
CA SER A 52 -6.31 -11.61 6.33
C SER A 52 -7.43 -11.80 5.30
N TYR A 53 -8.23 -10.77 5.00
CA TYR A 53 -9.32 -10.90 4.04
C TYR A 53 -8.79 -10.97 2.61
N PHE A 54 -7.94 -10.01 2.24
CA PHE A 54 -7.31 -10.03 0.92
C PHE A 54 -6.38 -11.25 0.75
N SER A 55 -5.67 -11.62 1.80
CA SER A 55 -4.82 -12.81 1.78
C SER A 55 -5.65 -14.07 1.49
N ALA A 56 -6.77 -14.25 2.17
CA ALA A 56 -7.65 -15.40 1.94
C ALA A 56 -8.27 -15.41 0.53
N ASP A 57 -8.56 -14.23 -0.05
CA ASP A 57 -9.04 -14.15 -1.42
C ASP A 57 -7.96 -14.61 -2.42
N ILE A 58 -6.71 -14.19 -2.24
CA ILE A 58 -5.61 -14.62 -3.11
C ILE A 58 -5.34 -16.13 -2.94
N ASP A 59 -5.32 -16.63 -1.72
CA ASP A 59 -5.17 -18.08 -1.46
C ASP A 59 -6.26 -18.88 -2.16
N PHE A 60 -7.51 -18.47 -2.02
CA PHE A 60 -8.64 -19.16 -2.63
C PHE A 60 -8.56 -19.25 -4.17
N TYR A 61 -8.02 -18.23 -4.82
CA TYR A 61 -7.94 -18.19 -6.28
C TYR A 61 -6.65 -18.80 -6.84
N TYR A 62 -5.55 -18.80 -6.08
CA TYR A 62 -4.21 -19.06 -6.63
C TYR A 62 -3.42 -20.15 -5.88
N ASP A 63 -3.74 -20.54 -4.65
CA ASP A 63 -3.18 -21.71 -3.99
C ASP A 63 -4.03 -22.95 -4.38
N TRP A 64 -3.69 -23.53 -5.54
CA TRP A 64 -4.57 -24.54 -6.16
C TRP A 64 -4.54 -25.89 -5.49
N ASP A 65 -3.48 -26.20 -4.76
CA ASP A 65 -3.31 -27.46 -4.04
C ASP A 65 -3.45 -27.32 -2.51
N ASP A 66 -3.81 -26.10 -2.04
CA ASP A 66 -4.10 -25.77 -0.63
C ASP A 66 -2.93 -26.13 0.31
N ASN A 67 -1.69 -25.91 -0.20
CA ASN A 67 -0.47 -26.25 0.55
C ASN A 67 0.15 -25.07 1.32
N ASN A 68 -0.44 -23.88 1.23
CA ASN A 68 0.01 -22.61 1.81
C ASN A 68 1.38 -22.15 1.27
N TYR A 69 1.68 -22.51 0.03
CA TYR A 69 2.89 -22.12 -0.67
C TYR A 69 2.58 -21.86 -2.14
N TYR A 70 2.99 -20.73 -2.68
CA TYR A 70 2.80 -20.46 -4.10
C TYR A 70 3.97 -20.99 -4.92
N ASP A 71 3.73 -21.99 -5.74
CA ASP A 71 4.72 -22.47 -6.69
C ASP A 71 4.98 -21.48 -7.84
N ALA A 72 5.87 -21.83 -8.77
CA ALA A 72 6.25 -20.93 -9.87
C ALA A 72 5.08 -20.60 -10.81
N LEU A 73 4.12 -21.51 -10.98
CA LEU A 73 2.95 -21.26 -11.83
C LEU A 73 1.94 -20.37 -11.12
N GLU A 74 1.68 -20.64 -9.86
CA GLU A 74 0.78 -19.86 -9.02
C GLU A 74 1.30 -18.43 -8.83
N GLN A 75 2.59 -18.25 -8.55
CA GLN A 75 3.22 -16.93 -8.50
C GLN A 75 3.09 -16.17 -9.83
N LYS A 76 3.24 -16.86 -10.95
CA LYS A 76 3.05 -16.25 -12.28
C LYS A 76 1.61 -15.79 -12.49
N GLU A 77 0.64 -16.58 -12.07
CA GLU A 77 -0.79 -16.21 -12.18
C GLU A 77 -1.15 -15.06 -11.24
N ILE A 78 -0.63 -15.05 -10.00
CA ILE A 78 -0.77 -13.92 -9.07
C ILE A 78 -0.18 -12.66 -9.71
N TYR A 79 1.04 -12.75 -10.28
CA TYR A 79 1.66 -11.61 -10.95
C TYR A 79 0.78 -11.07 -12.08
N ASN A 80 0.34 -11.94 -12.99
CA ASN A 80 -0.38 -11.52 -14.20
C ASN A 80 -1.79 -10.99 -13.93
N ASN A 81 -2.50 -11.59 -12.98
CA ASN A 81 -3.93 -11.34 -12.80
C ASN A 81 -4.27 -10.48 -11.59
N ALA A 82 -3.38 -10.42 -10.59
CA ALA A 82 -3.59 -9.59 -9.39
C ALA A 82 -2.63 -8.40 -9.33
N PHE A 83 -1.32 -8.65 -9.46
CA PHE A 83 -0.31 -7.62 -9.23
C PHE A 83 -0.11 -6.68 -10.42
N LEU A 84 -0.04 -7.19 -11.66
CA LEU A 84 0.29 -6.38 -12.85
C LEU A 84 -0.71 -5.24 -13.11
N ASN A 85 -1.96 -5.42 -12.69
CA ASN A 85 -2.98 -4.37 -12.78
C ASN A 85 -2.61 -3.08 -12.01
N LEU A 86 -1.71 -3.18 -11.03
CA LEU A 86 -1.24 -2.04 -10.25
C LEU A 86 -0.36 -1.08 -11.08
N GLU A 87 0.10 -1.47 -12.27
CA GLU A 87 0.76 -0.56 -13.22
C GLU A 87 -0.12 0.66 -13.52
N ASN A 88 -1.42 0.47 -13.64
CA ASN A 88 -2.39 1.54 -13.86
C ASN A 88 -2.53 2.51 -12.66
N PHE A 89 -2.03 2.11 -11.50
CA PHE A 89 -2.02 2.87 -10.26
C PHE A 89 -0.59 3.22 -9.83
N TYR A 90 0.38 3.18 -10.78
CA TYR A 90 1.80 3.47 -10.53
C TYR A 90 2.43 2.56 -9.47
N TYR A 91 1.92 1.35 -9.29
CA TYR A 91 2.28 0.45 -8.18
C TYR A 91 2.19 1.11 -6.81
N PHE A 92 1.32 2.11 -6.62
CA PHE A 92 1.20 2.95 -5.43
C PHE A 92 2.50 3.64 -5.00
N ILE A 93 3.52 3.69 -5.87
CA ILE A 93 4.84 4.22 -5.55
C ILE A 93 5.04 5.59 -6.19
N PHE A 94 5.48 6.53 -5.38
CA PHE A 94 5.78 7.90 -5.78
C PHE A 94 7.17 8.28 -5.28
N ILE A 95 8.00 8.77 -6.20
CA ILE A 95 9.41 9.10 -5.96
C ILE A 95 9.60 10.56 -6.28
N ARG A 96 10.29 11.30 -5.42
CA ARG A 96 10.50 12.73 -5.60
C ARG A 96 11.94 13.13 -5.29
N GLU A 97 12.56 13.89 -6.20
CA GLU A 97 13.79 14.65 -5.99
C GLU A 97 13.43 16.15 -6.03
N GLY A 98 13.60 16.84 -4.92
CA GLY A 98 13.13 18.22 -4.81
C GLY A 98 11.62 18.33 -5.08
N ASN A 99 11.24 19.04 -6.15
CA ASN A 99 9.85 19.19 -6.58
C ASN A 99 9.47 18.25 -7.74
N ASP A 100 10.43 17.52 -8.31
CA ASP A 100 10.19 16.64 -9.43
C ASP A 100 9.69 15.28 -8.94
N ARG A 101 8.43 14.99 -9.21
CA ARG A 101 7.78 13.76 -8.81
C ARG A 101 7.61 12.82 -9.97
N THR A 102 7.99 11.57 -9.76
CA THR A 102 7.95 10.50 -10.75
C THR A 102 7.33 9.23 -10.15
N ASN A 103 7.15 8.23 -11.01
CA ASN A 103 6.63 6.92 -10.63
C ASN A 103 7.42 5.82 -11.36
N PRO A 104 7.57 4.64 -10.77
CA PRO A 104 8.19 3.52 -11.47
C PRO A 104 7.30 3.10 -12.64
N LYS A 105 7.91 2.86 -13.80
CA LYS A 105 7.19 2.36 -14.98
C LYS A 105 7.03 0.84 -14.96
N LYS A 106 7.85 0.15 -14.17
CA LYS A 106 7.82 -1.30 -13.99
C LYS A 106 8.48 -1.65 -12.67
N VAL A 107 8.17 -2.83 -12.21
CA VAL A 107 8.84 -3.49 -11.09
C VAL A 107 9.67 -4.67 -11.59
N HIS A 108 10.60 -5.12 -10.78
CA HIS A 108 11.48 -6.25 -11.08
C HIS A 108 11.35 -7.30 -9.98
N ASN A 109 11.73 -8.53 -10.30
CA ASN A 109 11.90 -9.61 -9.33
C ASN A 109 10.70 -9.81 -8.38
N PHE A 110 9.49 -9.76 -8.94
CA PHE A 110 8.27 -10.01 -8.17
C PHE A 110 8.27 -11.43 -7.61
N SER A 111 7.83 -11.54 -6.37
CA SER A 111 7.47 -12.80 -5.73
C SER A 111 6.27 -12.62 -4.81
N ALA A 112 5.50 -13.68 -4.63
CA ALA A 112 4.43 -13.77 -3.65
C ALA A 112 4.74 -14.92 -2.69
N ARG A 113 4.47 -14.73 -1.40
CA ARG A 113 4.57 -15.78 -0.40
C ARG A 113 3.43 -15.67 0.59
N GLN A 114 3.05 -16.79 1.16
CA GLN A 114 2.15 -16.83 2.29
C GLN A 114 2.95 -17.18 3.56
N GLU A 115 2.71 -16.44 4.62
CA GLU A 115 3.30 -16.70 5.92
C GLU A 115 2.27 -16.43 7.03
N ASN A 116 1.98 -17.45 7.86
CA ASN A 116 0.98 -17.37 8.94
C ASN A 116 -0.43 -16.95 8.46
N GLY A 117 -0.81 -17.34 7.25
CA GLY A 117 -2.11 -16.99 6.65
C GLY A 117 -2.16 -15.55 6.11
N LEU A 118 -1.03 -14.88 5.98
CA LEU A 118 -0.94 -13.56 5.38
C LEU A 118 -0.11 -13.59 4.10
N LEU A 119 -0.65 -13.01 3.05
CA LEU A 119 0.03 -12.81 1.78
C LEU A 119 1.07 -11.72 1.91
N THR A 120 2.25 -11.94 1.36
CA THR A 120 3.26 -10.91 1.16
C THR A 120 3.70 -10.88 -0.30
N TYR A 121 3.63 -9.69 -0.92
CA TYR A 121 4.29 -9.41 -2.18
C TYR A 121 5.66 -8.80 -1.91
N ARG A 122 6.69 -9.24 -2.65
CA ARG A 122 8.02 -8.64 -2.66
C ARG A 122 8.43 -8.33 -4.09
N PHE A 123 8.93 -7.13 -4.34
CA PHE A 123 9.40 -6.69 -5.65
C PHE A 123 10.46 -5.60 -5.52
N TYR A 124 11.20 -5.38 -6.60
CA TYR A 124 12.30 -4.43 -6.64
C TYR A 124 11.98 -3.24 -7.52
N ILE A 125 12.30 -2.04 -7.03
CA ILE A 125 12.22 -0.76 -7.74
C ILE A 125 13.64 -0.30 -8.04
N ASP A 126 13.94 -0.03 -9.32
CA ASP A 126 15.20 0.56 -9.75
C ASP A 126 15.21 2.06 -9.45
N LEU A 127 16.15 2.49 -8.62
CA LEU A 127 16.40 3.89 -8.24
C LEU A 127 17.77 4.38 -8.70
N SER A 128 18.51 3.60 -9.52
CA SER A 128 19.87 3.89 -9.93
C SER A 128 20.03 5.19 -10.76
N HIS A 129 18.94 5.73 -11.24
CA HIS A 129 18.91 6.98 -12.01
C HIS A 129 18.59 8.22 -11.18
N TYR A 130 18.39 8.07 -9.87
CA TYR A 130 18.23 9.18 -8.93
C TYR A 130 19.59 9.51 -8.31
N PHE A 131 20.09 10.71 -8.54
CA PHE A 131 21.46 11.12 -8.17
C PHE A 131 21.49 12.25 -7.14
N GLY A 132 20.32 12.70 -6.67
CA GLY A 132 20.19 13.74 -5.66
C GLY A 132 20.71 13.31 -4.29
N ASN A 133 20.99 14.30 -3.44
CA ASN A 133 21.37 14.04 -2.04
C ASN A 133 20.16 13.79 -1.15
N GLU A 134 18.97 13.98 -1.67
CA GLU A 134 17.70 13.82 -0.96
C GLU A 134 16.70 13.14 -1.88
N LEU A 135 16.21 12.00 -1.45
CA LEU A 135 15.15 11.26 -2.12
C LEU A 135 13.96 11.12 -1.19
N TYR A 136 12.78 11.34 -1.72
CA TYR A 136 11.51 11.07 -1.05
C TYR A 136 10.82 9.90 -1.74
N PHE A 137 10.54 8.87 -0.97
CA PHE A 137 9.88 7.67 -1.45
C PHE A 137 8.56 7.49 -0.68
N ALA A 138 7.46 7.31 -1.37
CA ALA A 138 6.16 7.15 -0.75
C ALA A 138 5.38 6.00 -1.36
N VAL A 139 4.72 5.22 -0.51
CA VAL A 139 3.77 4.19 -0.91
C VAL A 139 2.39 4.59 -0.42
N TYR A 140 1.50 4.91 -1.34
CA TYR A 140 0.12 5.24 -1.02
C TYR A 140 -0.79 5.11 -2.24
N ASP A 141 -2.06 4.88 -1.98
CA ASP A 141 -3.10 4.86 -3.00
C ASP A 141 -3.74 6.26 -3.11
N TYR A 142 -3.68 6.85 -4.29
CA TYR A 142 -4.23 8.18 -4.54
C TYR A 142 -5.77 8.20 -4.66
N THR A 143 -6.43 7.05 -4.57
CA THR A 143 -7.88 6.92 -4.43
C THR A 143 -8.31 6.67 -2.99
N PHE A 144 -7.34 6.35 -2.12
CA PHE A 144 -7.55 5.90 -0.74
C PHE A 144 -8.44 4.66 -0.61
N PHE A 145 -8.47 3.84 -1.65
CA PHE A 145 -9.07 2.50 -1.56
C PHE A 145 -8.27 1.60 -0.63
N CYS A 146 -6.93 1.75 -0.68
CA CYS A 146 -5.99 1.05 0.18
C CYS A 146 -5.47 1.97 1.30
N ASN A 147 -5.50 1.49 2.54
CA ASN A 147 -4.78 2.09 3.66
C ASN A 147 -3.44 1.38 3.82
N ILE A 148 -2.36 2.09 3.54
CA ILE A 148 -0.99 1.57 3.58
C ILE A 148 -0.28 2.15 4.80
N GLN A 149 0.32 1.28 5.61
CA GLN A 149 0.99 1.67 6.84
C GLN A 149 2.45 1.24 6.83
N TYR A 150 3.30 2.06 7.44
CA TYR A 150 4.69 1.74 7.72
C TYR A 150 4.79 1.26 9.18
N PRO A 151 5.09 -0.03 9.42
CA PRO A 151 5.37 -0.53 10.77
C PRO A 151 6.61 0.13 11.38
N GLU A 152 6.79 -0.03 12.67
CA GLU A 152 8.05 0.32 13.32
C GLU A 152 9.19 -0.50 12.69
N ASN A 153 10.32 0.15 12.41
CA ASN A 153 11.49 -0.44 11.74
C ASN A 153 11.21 -0.98 10.33
N SER A 154 10.22 -0.42 9.64
CA SER A 154 9.88 -0.82 8.26
C SER A 154 10.93 -0.43 7.22
N ILE A 155 11.84 0.47 7.54
CA ILE A 155 12.86 0.98 6.63
C ILE A 155 14.22 0.44 7.03
N THR A 156 14.89 -0.22 6.09
CA THR A 156 16.22 -0.80 6.25
C THR A 156 17.13 -0.41 5.10
N PHE A 157 18.43 -0.64 5.28
CA PHE A 157 19.44 -0.36 4.28
C PHE A 157 20.35 -1.58 4.10
N ASP A 158 20.55 -1.97 2.84
CA ASP A 158 21.54 -2.96 2.45
C ASP A 158 22.76 -2.24 1.79
N TYR A 159 23.97 -2.53 2.26
CA TYR A 159 25.20 -1.88 1.83
C TYR A 159 26.14 -2.89 1.19
N ILE A 160 26.31 -2.81 -0.13
CA ILE A 160 27.19 -3.65 -0.92
C ILE A 160 28.41 -2.81 -1.31
N ASN A 161 29.59 -3.15 -0.80
CA ASN A 161 30.82 -2.38 -1.03
C ASN A 161 30.64 -0.86 -0.81
N SER A 162 29.89 -0.47 0.19
CA SER A 162 29.49 0.91 0.42
C SER A 162 29.87 1.39 1.81
N ASP A 163 30.51 2.55 1.89
CA ASP A 163 30.83 3.25 3.13
C ASP A 163 29.76 4.30 3.51
N VAL A 164 28.76 4.48 2.66
CA VAL A 164 27.63 5.38 2.92
C VAL A 164 26.90 4.91 4.17
N LYS A 165 26.43 5.87 4.95
CA LYS A 165 25.53 5.64 6.09
C LYS A 165 24.28 6.49 5.88
N ALA A 166 23.31 5.93 5.20
CA ALA A 166 22.02 6.57 5.01
C ALA A 166 21.24 6.60 6.33
N THR A 167 20.44 7.62 6.46
CA THR A 167 19.45 7.76 7.53
C THR A 167 18.11 8.05 6.89
N TYR A 168 17.04 7.84 7.63
CA TYR A 168 15.72 8.15 7.12
C TYR A 168 14.86 8.83 8.17
N GLU A 169 13.85 9.53 7.71
CA GLU A 169 12.71 9.93 8.50
C GLU A 169 11.41 9.75 7.70
N ILE A 170 10.33 9.47 8.40
CA ILE A 170 9.00 9.35 7.77
C ILE A 170 8.21 10.58 8.17
N LYS A 171 7.81 11.37 7.17
CA LYS A 171 7.04 12.59 7.36
C LYS A 171 5.75 12.57 6.56
N GLN A 172 4.70 13.13 7.13
CA GLN A 172 3.46 13.39 6.41
C GLN A 172 3.67 14.55 5.44
N ASN A 173 3.39 14.32 4.15
CA ASN A 173 3.46 15.37 3.14
C ASN A 173 2.07 15.96 2.89
N LYS A 174 1.92 17.25 3.15
CA LYS A 174 0.66 17.99 2.97
C LYS A 174 0.52 18.62 1.58
N ASP A 175 1.57 18.59 0.77
CA ASP A 175 1.58 19.16 -0.58
C ASP A 175 0.92 18.22 -1.60
N TYR A 176 0.73 16.95 -1.23
CA TYR A 176 0.09 15.92 -2.06
C TYR A 176 -1.13 15.31 -1.36
N PRO A 177 -2.18 16.12 -1.07
CA PRO A 177 -3.38 15.61 -0.42
C PRO A 177 -4.11 14.63 -1.33
N VAL A 178 -4.61 13.55 -0.76
CA VAL A 178 -5.53 12.61 -1.40
C VAL A 178 -6.94 12.90 -0.88
N TYR A 179 -7.83 13.29 -1.78
CA TYR A 179 -9.23 13.51 -1.46
C TYR A 179 -10.05 12.27 -1.82
N TYR A 180 -10.92 11.84 -0.94
CA TYR A 180 -11.72 10.64 -1.15
C TYR A 180 -13.14 10.80 -0.59
N ASP A 181 -14.08 10.07 -1.16
CA ASP A 181 -15.44 9.97 -0.62
C ASP A 181 -15.47 8.89 0.49
N PRO A 182 -15.66 9.24 1.77
CA PRO A 182 -15.70 8.26 2.85
C PRO A 182 -16.89 7.28 2.75
N TRP A 183 -17.84 7.57 1.85
CA TRP A 183 -19.02 6.75 1.58
C TRP A 183 -18.95 6.04 0.23
N GLY A 184 -17.85 6.17 -0.49
CA GLY A 184 -17.62 5.54 -1.78
C GLY A 184 -17.81 4.02 -1.71
N SER A 185 -18.35 3.42 -2.76
CA SER A 185 -18.51 1.97 -2.85
C SER A 185 -17.18 1.24 -2.99
N SER A 186 -17.15 -0.07 -2.74
CA SER A 186 -15.97 -0.92 -2.97
C SER A 186 -15.51 -1.00 -4.44
N THR A 187 -16.24 -0.37 -5.35
CA THR A 187 -15.86 -0.23 -6.75
C THR A 187 -15.52 1.21 -7.13
N ASP A 188 -15.57 2.13 -6.14
CA ASP A 188 -15.23 3.53 -6.38
C ASP A 188 -13.72 3.71 -6.38
N ASN A 189 -13.17 4.00 -7.55
CA ASN A 189 -11.77 4.34 -7.79
C ASN A 189 -11.63 5.76 -8.35
N THR A 190 -12.56 6.64 -8.00
CA THR A 190 -12.58 8.02 -8.47
C THR A 190 -11.42 8.80 -7.90
N ILE A 191 -10.67 9.49 -8.79
CA ILE A 191 -9.60 10.40 -8.38
C ILE A 191 -10.19 11.81 -8.26
N TYR A 192 -10.06 12.40 -7.09
CA TYR A 192 -10.44 13.79 -6.84
C TYR A 192 -9.19 14.67 -6.79
N TYR A 193 -9.09 15.61 -7.72
CA TYR A 193 -7.94 16.52 -7.83
C TYR A 193 -8.07 17.78 -6.95
N GLU A 194 -9.25 18.02 -6.40
CA GLU A 194 -9.54 19.15 -5.53
C GLU A 194 -10.55 18.76 -4.47
N TRP A 195 -10.49 19.41 -3.32
CA TRP A 195 -11.45 19.18 -2.27
C TRP A 195 -12.84 19.69 -2.67
N LYS A 196 -13.86 18.88 -2.39
CA LYS A 196 -15.28 19.20 -2.54
C LYS A 196 -16.03 18.86 -1.25
N LYS A 197 -17.15 19.53 -1.04
CA LYS A 197 -18.01 19.25 0.13
C LYS A 197 -18.44 17.78 0.12
N GLY A 198 -18.18 17.10 1.23
CA GLY A 198 -18.45 15.67 1.42
C GLY A 198 -17.21 14.78 1.28
N LEU A 199 -16.13 15.27 0.74
CA LEU A 199 -14.86 14.55 0.69
C LEU A 199 -14.05 14.73 1.98
N GLU A 200 -13.34 13.70 2.34
CA GLU A 200 -12.28 13.72 3.34
C GLU A 200 -10.90 13.85 2.69
N VAL A 201 -9.88 14.06 3.51
CA VAL A 201 -8.50 14.21 3.05
C VAL A 201 -7.57 13.27 3.82
N TYR A 202 -6.77 12.53 3.07
CA TYR A 202 -5.62 11.79 3.56
C TYR A 202 -4.34 12.49 3.11
N TYR A 203 -3.37 12.62 4.01
CA TYR A 203 -2.03 13.14 3.69
C TYR A 203 -1.04 11.99 3.71
N PRO A 204 -0.45 11.63 2.55
CA PRO A 204 0.52 10.55 2.47
C PRO A 204 1.76 10.80 3.33
N LYS A 205 2.39 9.72 3.76
CA LYS A 205 3.70 9.76 4.38
C LYS A 205 4.77 9.51 3.34
N GLU A 206 5.86 10.25 3.41
CA GLU A 206 7.06 10.06 2.59
C GLU A 206 8.22 9.62 3.48
N ILE A 207 8.98 8.66 2.99
CA ILE A 207 10.28 8.25 3.52
C ILE A 207 11.30 9.20 2.89
N HIS A 208 11.93 10.01 3.70
CA HIS A 208 13.02 10.90 3.30
C HIS A 208 14.35 10.22 3.61
N ILE A 209 15.21 10.03 2.62
CA ILE A 209 16.52 9.36 2.70
C ILE A 209 17.61 10.36 2.37
#